data_8e2331b5c1ff43b042a75c06e150427c
#
_entry.id   8e2331b5c1ff43b042a75c06e150427c
#
_cell.length_a   1.000
_cell.length_b   1.000
_cell.length_c   1.000
_cell.angle_alpha   90.00
_cell.angle_beta   90.00
_cell.angle_gamma   90.00
#
_symmetry.space_group_name_H-M   'P 1'
#
loop_
_entity.id
_entity.type
_entity.pdbx_description
1 polymer ?
#
loop_
_entity_poly.entity_id
_entity_poly.type
_entity_poly.pdbx_seq_one_letter_code
_entity_poly.pdbx_strand_id
1 'polypeptide(L)'
;EIKKLIDFCGEEIYKTDIDRVVAKSMEVIVFELTDAIMLGNTQKAMETLADLKTVKENVFTLIYLMLSTFEKMLRVKLMNGAPQAEVASGIGVSLFVARKYINSAKGFSEDSLVWMLRRVAEIDLAIKEGRVEEWNALEQYVAECIYRSHK
;
A
#
# COMPACT_ATOMS: atom_id res chain seq x y z
N GLU A 1 -6.93 14.88 12.34
CA GLU A 1 -6.28 15.43 11.13
C GLU A 1 -5.78 16.88 11.34
N ILE A 2 -6.61 17.81 11.85
CA ILE A 2 -6.21 19.20 12.11
C ILE A 2 -5.06 19.28 13.13
N LYS A 3 -5.13 18.48 14.20
CA LYS A 3 -4.05 18.39 15.21
C LYS A 3 -2.74 17.88 14.60
N LYS A 4 -2.80 16.89 13.71
CA LYS A 4 -1.63 16.40 12.97
C LYS A 4 -1.03 17.46 12.05
N LEU A 5 -1.86 18.30 11.42
CA LEU A 5 -1.41 19.40 10.59
C LEU A 5 -0.69 20.49 11.41
N ILE A 6 -1.22 20.85 12.58
CA ILE A 6 -0.61 21.83 13.49
C ILE A 6 0.75 21.31 14.00
N ASP A 7 0.81 20.04 14.41
CA ASP A 7 2.04 19.42 14.89
C ASP A 7 3.11 19.30 13.78
N PHE A 8 2.68 19.22 12.51
CA PHE A 8 3.55 19.08 11.34
C PHE A 8 4.05 20.44 10.79
N CYS A 9 3.17 21.45 10.72
CA CYS A 9 3.39 22.71 10.02
C CYS A 9 3.69 23.91 10.94
N GLY A 10 3.52 23.76 12.25
CA GLY A 10 3.62 24.88 13.20
C GLY A 10 2.43 25.84 13.09
N GLU A 11 2.70 27.16 13.06
CA GLU A 11 1.66 28.19 13.09
C GLU A 11 0.97 28.46 11.74
N GLU A 12 1.61 28.10 10.62
CA GLU A 12 1.09 28.31 9.26
C GLU A 12 0.86 26.98 8.56
N ILE A 13 -0.37 26.78 8.05
CA ILE A 13 -0.76 25.57 7.32
C ILE A 13 -0.97 25.92 5.84
N TYR A 14 -0.14 25.36 4.97
CA TYR A 14 -0.26 25.51 3.54
C TYR A 14 -0.95 24.29 2.90
N LYS A 15 -1.55 24.47 1.73
CA LYS A 15 -2.20 23.38 0.98
C LYS A 15 -1.25 22.20 0.75
N THR A 16 0.01 22.49 0.45
CA THR A 16 1.06 21.46 0.27
C THR A 16 1.32 20.63 1.53
N ASP A 17 1.13 21.21 2.72
CA ASP A 17 1.30 20.50 3.99
C ASP A 17 0.10 19.59 4.27
N ILE A 18 -1.11 20.04 3.92
CA ILE A 18 -2.33 19.23 3.98
C ILE A 18 -2.18 18.00 3.08
N ASP A 19 -1.77 18.18 1.82
CA ASP A 19 -1.57 17.10 0.87
C ASP A 19 -0.51 16.11 1.36
N ARG A 20 0.57 16.57 1.99
CA ARG A 20 1.60 15.71 2.60
C ARG A 20 1.10 14.87 3.77
N VAL A 21 0.31 15.45 4.66
CA VAL A 21 -0.22 14.74 5.84
C VAL A 21 -1.26 13.71 5.42
N VAL A 22 -2.14 14.06 4.48
CA VAL A 22 -3.12 13.13 3.92
C VAL A 22 -2.42 11.98 3.18
N ALA A 23 -1.44 12.25 2.33
CA ALA A 23 -0.66 11.22 1.64
C ALA A 23 0.05 10.26 2.63
N LYS A 24 0.64 10.80 3.70
CA LYS A 24 1.26 9.97 4.76
C LYS A 24 0.25 9.08 5.47
N SER A 25 -0.95 9.60 5.74
CA SER A 25 -2.01 8.80 6.36
C SER A 25 -2.45 7.64 5.46
N MET A 26 -2.58 7.87 4.17
CA MET A 26 -2.93 6.83 3.19
C MET A 26 -1.82 5.79 3.03
N GLU A 27 -0.55 6.19 2.99
CA GLU A 27 0.57 5.25 2.97
C GLU A 27 0.57 4.34 4.20
N VAL A 28 0.32 4.89 5.39
CA VAL A 28 0.20 4.09 6.63
C VAL A 28 -0.92 3.07 6.53
N ILE A 29 -2.10 3.47 6.05
CA ILE A 29 -3.24 2.57 5.88
C ILE A 29 -2.94 1.47 4.87
N VAL A 30 -2.27 1.79 3.77
CA VAL A 30 -1.86 0.78 2.78
C VAL A 30 -0.84 -0.20 3.38
N PHE A 31 0.08 0.26 4.23
CA PHE A 31 0.96 -0.65 4.97
C PHE A 31 0.19 -1.56 5.92
N GLU A 32 -0.77 -1.03 6.69
CA GLU A 32 -1.63 -1.85 7.56
C GLU A 32 -2.43 -2.90 6.77
N LEU A 33 -2.95 -2.52 5.61
CA LEU A 33 -3.63 -3.43 4.69
C LEU A 33 -2.67 -4.52 4.18
N THR A 34 -1.46 -4.13 3.81
CA THR A 34 -0.41 -5.06 3.36
C THR A 34 -0.01 -6.04 4.46
N ASP A 35 0.13 -5.56 5.70
CA ASP A 35 0.42 -6.42 6.86
C ASP A 35 -0.75 -7.38 7.15
N ALA A 36 -2.00 -6.92 7.00
CA ALA A 36 -3.17 -7.80 7.12
C ALA A 36 -3.18 -8.89 6.04
N ILE A 37 -2.81 -8.57 4.80
CA ILE A 37 -2.63 -9.54 3.70
C ILE A 37 -1.55 -10.56 4.06
N MET A 38 -0.40 -10.10 4.52
CA MET A 38 0.74 -10.94 4.90
C MET A 38 0.39 -11.92 6.02
N LEU A 39 -0.39 -11.45 7.01
CA LEU A 39 -0.81 -12.25 8.17
C LEU A 39 -2.04 -13.13 7.90
N GLY A 40 -2.66 -13.04 6.73
CA GLY A 40 -3.90 -13.74 6.43
C GLY A 40 -5.11 -13.23 7.20
N ASN A 41 -5.03 -12.02 7.75
CA ASN A 41 -6.09 -11.42 8.53
C ASN A 41 -7.16 -10.78 7.63
N THR A 42 -8.01 -11.62 7.06
CA THR A 42 -9.08 -11.21 6.15
C THR A 42 -10.04 -10.23 6.82
N GLN A 43 -10.38 -10.44 8.09
CA GLN A 43 -11.28 -9.55 8.82
C GLN A 43 -10.71 -8.13 8.87
N LYS A 44 -9.47 -7.97 9.34
CA LYS A 44 -8.82 -6.66 9.43
C LYS A 44 -8.69 -5.98 8.07
N ALA A 45 -8.36 -6.73 7.03
CA ALA A 45 -8.26 -6.20 5.67
C ALA A 45 -9.62 -5.65 5.18
N MET A 46 -10.70 -6.41 5.36
CA MET A 46 -12.03 -5.98 4.92
C MET A 46 -12.58 -4.83 5.76
N GLU A 47 -12.35 -4.80 7.06
CA GLU A 47 -12.69 -3.65 7.93
C GLU A 47 -11.98 -2.37 7.45
N THR A 48 -10.69 -2.45 7.16
CA THR A 48 -9.91 -1.31 6.64
C THR A 48 -10.48 -0.79 5.31
N LEU A 49 -10.85 -1.69 4.39
CA LEU A 49 -11.50 -1.30 3.13
C LEU A 49 -12.87 -0.67 3.34
N ALA A 50 -13.68 -1.19 4.25
CA ALA A 50 -14.99 -0.66 4.59
C ALA A 50 -14.90 0.76 5.17
N ASP A 51 -13.92 1.01 6.04
CA ASP A 51 -13.63 2.34 6.60
C ASP A 51 -13.25 3.34 5.49
N LEU A 52 -12.36 2.94 4.58
CA LEU A 52 -11.96 3.77 3.44
C LEU A 52 -13.13 4.08 2.50
N LYS A 53 -13.98 3.11 2.24
CA LYS A 53 -15.21 3.28 1.45
C LYS A 53 -16.19 4.26 2.11
N THR A 54 -16.32 4.18 3.44
CA THR A 54 -17.19 5.07 4.22
C THR A 54 -16.75 6.54 4.14
N VAL A 55 -15.45 6.79 4.17
CA VAL A 55 -14.90 8.15 4.01
C VAL A 55 -14.74 8.57 2.54
N LYS A 56 -15.23 7.75 1.61
CA LYS A 56 -15.22 7.99 0.15
C LYS A 56 -13.83 8.24 -0.43
N GLU A 57 -12.86 7.46 0.03
CA GLU A 57 -11.52 7.51 -0.56
C GLU A 57 -11.53 7.07 -2.03
N ASN A 58 -10.57 7.58 -2.79
CA ASN A 58 -10.47 7.28 -4.20
C ASN A 58 -9.81 5.91 -4.41
N VAL A 59 -10.52 4.98 -5.02
CA VAL A 59 -10.04 3.61 -5.29
C VAL A 59 -8.77 3.61 -6.15
N PHE A 60 -8.64 4.50 -7.14
CA PHE A 60 -7.44 4.57 -7.96
C PHE A 60 -6.21 5.02 -7.18
N THR A 61 -6.38 5.90 -6.18
CA THR A 61 -5.31 6.28 -5.25
C THR A 61 -4.84 5.06 -4.45
N LEU A 62 -5.78 4.25 -3.95
CA LEU A 62 -5.46 3.01 -3.22
C LEU A 62 -4.74 2.00 -4.10
N ILE A 63 -5.23 1.77 -5.31
CA ILE A 63 -4.61 0.89 -6.30
C ILE A 63 -3.17 1.35 -6.60
N TYR A 64 -2.96 2.64 -6.84
CA TYR A 64 -1.63 3.20 -7.09
C TYR A 64 -0.67 3.00 -5.91
N LEU A 65 -1.13 3.26 -4.69
CA LEU A 65 -0.33 3.08 -3.49
C LEU A 65 0.00 1.61 -3.22
N MET A 66 -0.94 0.70 -3.45
CA MET A 66 -0.70 -0.75 -3.36
C MET A 66 0.30 -1.22 -4.41
N LEU A 67 0.16 -0.77 -5.65
CA LEU A 67 1.11 -1.05 -6.73
C LEU A 67 2.53 -0.59 -6.34
N SER A 68 2.67 0.66 -5.91
CA SER A 68 3.95 1.23 -5.48
C SER A 68 4.55 0.46 -4.29
N THR A 69 3.71 0.04 -3.34
CA THR A 69 4.15 -0.70 -2.16
C THR A 69 4.67 -2.09 -2.55
N PHE A 70 3.94 -2.85 -3.34
CA PHE A 70 4.38 -4.18 -3.79
C PHE A 70 5.59 -4.12 -4.72
N GLU A 71 5.67 -3.10 -5.58
CA GLU A 71 6.86 -2.87 -6.43
C GLU A 71 8.11 -2.65 -5.58
N LYS A 72 8.04 -1.79 -4.57
CA LYS A 72 9.16 -1.54 -3.66
C LYS A 72 9.53 -2.80 -2.86
N MET A 73 8.55 -3.59 -2.41
CA MET A 73 8.82 -4.87 -1.75
C MET A 73 9.54 -5.86 -2.66
N LEU A 74 9.12 -5.95 -3.91
CA LEU A 74 9.79 -6.80 -4.90
C LEU A 74 11.24 -6.34 -5.14
N ARG A 75 11.48 -5.03 -5.29
CA ARG A 75 12.82 -4.47 -5.41
C ARG A 75 13.69 -4.81 -4.20
N VAL A 76 13.16 -4.70 -2.99
CA VAL A 76 13.87 -5.08 -1.75
C VAL A 76 14.28 -6.56 -1.79
N LYS A 77 13.40 -7.46 -2.23
CA LYS A 77 13.73 -8.88 -2.37
C LYS A 77 14.85 -9.12 -3.37
N LEU A 78 14.79 -8.48 -4.53
CA LEU A 78 15.80 -8.59 -5.59
C LEU A 78 17.17 -8.02 -5.17
N MET A 79 17.21 -7.10 -4.19
CA MET A 79 18.45 -6.59 -3.60
C MET A 79 19.12 -7.59 -2.63
N ASN A 80 18.47 -8.68 -2.32
CA ASN A 80 19.00 -9.89 -1.66
C ASN A 80 19.95 -9.62 -0.48
N GLY A 81 19.43 -8.98 0.56
CA GLY A 81 20.18 -8.73 1.80
C GLY A 81 21.13 -7.53 1.76
N ALA A 82 20.97 -6.64 0.79
CA ALA A 82 21.69 -5.38 0.73
C ALA A 82 21.54 -4.57 2.05
N PRO A 83 22.54 -3.76 2.44
CA PRO A 83 22.45 -2.89 3.60
C PRO A 83 21.25 -1.95 3.54
N GLN A 84 20.66 -1.65 4.69
CA GLN A 84 19.47 -0.79 4.79
C GLN A 84 19.61 0.56 4.07
N ALA A 85 20.81 1.16 4.11
CA ALA A 85 21.09 2.42 3.42
C ALA A 85 21.03 2.28 1.90
N GLU A 86 21.51 1.17 1.36
CA GLU A 86 21.45 0.86 -0.07
C GLU A 86 20.01 0.58 -0.51
N VAL A 87 19.25 -0.16 0.30
CA VAL A 87 17.82 -0.38 0.07
C VAL A 87 17.06 0.95 0.06
N ALA A 88 17.29 1.82 1.05
CA ALA A 88 16.66 3.13 1.15
C ALA A 88 16.90 3.98 -0.11
N SER A 89 18.14 4.03 -0.59
CA SER A 89 18.50 4.70 -1.83
C SER A 89 17.85 4.05 -3.06
N GLY A 90 17.88 2.71 -3.12
CA GLY A 90 17.39 1.94 -4.27
C GLY A 90 15.86 2.02 -4.47
N ILE A 91 15.08 2.17 -3.40
CA ILE A 91 13.62 2.34 -3.46
C ILE A 91 13.15 3.78 -3.22
N GLY A 92 14.08 4.73 -3.01
CA GLY A 92 13.78 6.15 -2.91
C GLY A 92 13.00 6.55 -1.64
N VAL A 93 13.36 5.99 -0.48
CA VAL A 93 12.70 6.27 0.81
C VAL A 93 13.72 6.58 1.91
N SER A 94 13.23 7.07 3.06
CA SER A 94 14.09 7.25 4.24
C SER A 94 14.54 5.91 4.84
N LEU A 95 15.62 5.92 5.63
CA LEU A 95 16.12 4.74 6.34
C LEU A 95 15.05 4.06 7.19
N PHE A 96 14.24 4.85 7.90
CA PHE A 96 13.18 4.32 8.73
C PHE A 96 12.10 3.59 7.91
N VAL A 97 11.70 4.16 6.77
CA VAL A 97 10.72 3.56 5.86
C VAL A 97 11.30 2.33 5.16
N ALA A 98 12.57 2.37 4.75
CA ALA A 98 13.25 1.21 4.18
C ALA A 98 13.21 -0.01 5.10
N ARG A 99 13.39 0.20 6.41
CA ARG A 99 13.28 -0.87 7.41
C ARG A 99 11.90 -1.53 7.42
N LYS A 100 10.83 -0.73 7.27
CA LYS A 100 9.46 -1.26 7.15
C LYS A 100 9.32 -2.16 5.92
N TYR A 101 9.78 -1.67 4.75
CA TYR A 101 9.76 -2.46 3.51
C TYR A 101 10.56 -3.76 3.61
N ILE A 102 11.75 -3.72 4.21
CA ILE A 102 12.59 -4.91 4.45
C ILE A 102 11.83 -5.94 5.30
N ASN A 103 11.16 -5.50 6.35
CA ASN A 103 10.43 -6.40 7.24
C ASN A 103 9.17 -6.97 6.56
N SER A 104 8.35 -6.14 5.93
CA SER A 104 7.13 -6.58 5.25
C SER A 104 7.44 -7.49 4.05
N ALA A 105 8.50 -7.21 3.29
CA ALA A 105 8.90 -8.04 2.14
C ALA A 105 9.27 -9.48 2.53
N LYS A 106 9.69 -9.73 3.76
CA LYS A 106 10.01 -11.09 4.25
C LYS A 106 8.79 -12.02 4.24
N GLY A 107 7.60 -11.47 4.44
CA GLY A 107 6.35 -12.23 4.48
C GLY A 107 5.79 -12.65 3.11
N PHE A 108 6.38 -12.19 2.01
CA PHE A 108 5.93 -12.52 0.65
C PHE A 108 7.00 -13.26 -0.14
N SER A 109 6.60 -14.17 -1.02
CA SER A 109 7.48 -14.72 -2.04
C SER A 109 7.60 -13.75 -3.23
N GLU A 110 8.66 -13.87 -4.02
CA GLU A 110 8.81 -13.10 -5.27
C GLU A 110 7.66 -13.38 -6.23
N ASP A 111 7.30 -14.64 -6.40
CA ASP A 111 6.18 -15.06 -7.26
C ASP A 111 4.85 -14.45 -6.81
N SER A 112 4.60 -14.38 -5.50
CA SER A 112 3.39 -13.73 -4.97
C SER A 112 3.36 -12.25 -5.27
N LEU A 113 4.48 -11.54 -5.09
CA LEU A 113 4.58 -10.11 -5.40
C LEU A 113 4.43 -9.83 -6.89
N VAL A 114 5.05 -10.63 -7.75
CA VAL A 114 4.89 -10.51 -9.21
C VAL A 114 3.44 -10.74 -9.62
N TRP A 115 2.79 -11.75 -9.03
CA TRP A 115 1.37 -12.00 -9.30
C TRP A 115 0.49 -10.83 -8.85
N MET A 116 0.71 -10.28 -7.63
CA MET A 116 -0.04 -9.12 -7.12
C MET A 116 0.10 -7.91 -8.03
N LEU A 117 1.31 -7.63 -8.52
CA LEU A 117 1.57 -6.54 -9.45
C LEU A 117 0.84 -6.69 -10.78
N ARG A 118 0.82 -7.89 -11.35
CA ARG A 118 0.07 -8.18 -12.59
C ARG A 118 -1.44 -8.04 -12.35
N ARG A 119 -1.91 -8.62 -11.25
CA ARG A 119 -3.35 -8.64 -10.95
C ARG A 119 -3.91 -7.26 -10.67
N VAL A 120 -3.19 -6.38 -9.97
CA VAL A 120 -3.63 -5.00 -9.76
C VAL A 120 -3.72 -4.21 -11.07
N ALA A 121 -2.81 -4.43 -12.00
CA ALA A 121 -2.86 -3.79 -13.31
C ALA A 121 -4.07 -4.27 -14.15
N GLU A 122 -4.42 -5.56 -14.08
CA GLU A 122 -5.63 -6.11 -14.71
C GLU A 122 -6.90 -5.50 -14.14
N ILE A 123 -6.96 -5.33 -12.83
CA ILE A 123 -8.10 -4.73 -12.12
C ILE A 123 -8.24 -3.25 -12.45
N ASP A 124 -7.14 -2.50 -12.44
CA ASP A 124 -7.14 -1.08 -12.86
C ASP A 124 -7.74 -0.92 -14.25
N LEU A 125 -7.31 -1.75 -15.19
CA LEU A 125 -7.84 -1.76 -16.55
C LEU A 125 -9.33 -2.11 -16.58
N ALA A 126 -9.74 -3.15 -15.85
CA ALA A 126 -11.13 -3.60 -15.82
C ALA A 126 -12.09 -2.54 -15.27
N ILE A 127 -11.65 -1.79 -14.25
CA ILE A 127 -12.42 -0.66 -13.68
C ILE A 127 -12.51 0.47 -14.71
N LYS A 128 -11.41 0.85 -15.36
CA LYS A 128 -11.37 1.93 -16.36
C LYS A 128 -12.23 1.63 -17.60
N GLU A 129 -12.34 0.38 -17.97
CA GLU A 129 -13.21 -0.09 -19.04
C GLU A 129 -14.68 -0.29 -18.62
N GLY A 130 -15.01 -0.03 -17.36
CA GLY A 130 -16.37 -0.18 -16.83
C GLY A 130 -16.86 -1.63 -16.72
N ARG A 131 -15.94 -2.62 -16.75
CA ARG A 131 -16.31 -4.05 -16.67
C ARG A 131 -16.64 -4.51 -15.26
N VAL A 132 -16.15 -3.79 -14.24
CA VAL A 132 -16.35 -4.11 -12.83
C VAL A 132 -16.54 -2.83 -12.02
N GLU A 133 -17.29 -2.94 -10.93
CA GLU A 133 -17.43 -1.83 -9.97
C GLU A 133 -16.15 -1.72 -9.13
N GLU A 134 -15.68 -0.49 -8.89
CA GLU A 134 -14.34 -0.22 -8.38
C GLU A 134 -14.08 -0.79 -6.98
N TRP A 135 -15.02 -0.66 -6.04
CA TRP A 135 -14.85 -1.17 -4.68
C TRP A 135 -14.93 -2.69 -4.62
N ASN A 136 -15.87 -3.29 -5.36
CA ASN A 136 -15.98 -4.75 -5.44
C ASN A 136 -14.71 -5.36 -6.03
N ALA A 137 -14.13 -4.72 -7.05
CA ALA A 137 -12.89 -5.16 -7.65
C ALA A 137 -11.70 -5.08 -6.67
N LEU A 138 -11.63 -4.00 -5.89
CA LEU A 138 -10.57 -3.83 -4.88
C LEU A 138 -10.72 -4.84 -3.73
N GLU A 139 -11.93 -5.05 -3.22
CA GLU A 139 -12.22 -6.04 -2.18
C GLU A 139 -11.87 -7.46 -2.65
N GLN A 140 -12.26 -7.81 -3.87
CA GLN A 140 -11.88 -9.10 -4.49
C GLN A 140 -10.37 -9.23 -4.62
N TYR A 141 -9.68 -8.20 -5.10
CA TYR A 141 -8.22 -8.20 -5.23
C TYR A 141 -7.51 -8.45 -3.89
N VAL A 142 -7.94 -7.78 -2.83
CA VAL A 142 -7.36 -7.96 -1.51
C VAL A 142 -7.58 -9.39 -0.99
N ALA A 143 -8.77 -9.95 -1.19
CA ALA A 143 -9.06 -11.34 -0.84
C ALA A 143 -8.18 -12.34 -1.62
N GLU A 144 -7.99 -12.12 -2.92
CA GLU A 144 -7.10 -12.91 -3.77
C GLU A 144 -5.63 -12.81 -3.31
N CYS A 145 -5.17 -11.60 -2.91
CA CYS A 145 -3.83 -11.40 -2.36
C CYS A 145 -3.60 -12.21 -1.07
N ILE A 146 -4.57 -12.20 -0.16
CA ILE A 146 -4.51 -12.99 1.08
C ILE A 146 -4.40 -14.48 0.76
N TYR A 147 -5.25 -14.97 -0.12
CA TYR A 147 -5.21 -16.38 -0.53
C TYR A 147 -3.87 -16.76 -1.16
N ARG A 148 -3.32 -15.90 -2.02
CA ARG A 148 -2.06 -16.15 -2.71
C ARG A 148 -0.85 -16.12 -1.78
N SER A 149 -0.86 -15.28 -0.76
CA SER A 149 0.25 -15.17 0.21
C SER A 149 0.38 -16.39 1.12
N HIS A 150 -0.68 -17.20 1.24
CA HIS A 150 -0.73 -18.37 2.14
C HIS A 150 -0.72 -19.72 1.40
N LYS A 151 -0.46 -19.70 0.12
CA LYS A 151 -0.18 -20.88 -0.70
C LYS A 151 1.31 -21.15 -0.82
#